data_30d0bb877b0d85631cdf6ca63dad747b
#
_entry.id   30d0bb877b0d85631cdf6ca63dad747b
#
_cell.length_a   1.000
_cell.length_b   1.000
_cell.length_c   1.000
_cell.angle_alpha   90.00
_cell.angle_beta   90.00
_cell.angle_gamma   90.00
#
_symmetry.space_group_name_H-M   'P 1'
#
loop_
_entity.id
_entity.type
_entity.pdbx_description
1 polymer ?
#
loop_
_entity_poly.entity_id
_entity_poly.type
_entity_poly.pdbx_seq_one_letter_code
_entity_poly.pdbx_strand_id
1 'polypeptide(L)'
;MAKDDPVARHRVLIVDDEESTRLLLARTLSKELKLEAQLAGTCEQALRLAENYAYDAILLDLLMPGIGGLGVLQEIRSSTPNAATPVIVVSVVTDKETVERCKAAGANAFHHKPVRRAELIETVRAQLAARRKPKPSSR
;
A
#
# COMPACT_ATOMS: atom_id res chain seq x y z
N MET A 1 28.13 4.61 -6.22
CA MET A 1 27.55 4.63 -6.36
C MET A 1 26.73 4.35 -6.38
N ALA A 2 26.84 3.87 -5.99
CA ALA A 2 25.77 3.50 -6.19
C ALA A 2 24.86 4.43 -6.23
N LYS A 3 25.07 5.16 -5.65
CA LYS A 3 24.34 6.10 -5.63
C LYS A 3 23.77 6.25 -6.79
N ASP A 4 24.30 6.13 -7.43
CA ASP A 4 23.82 6.32 -8.59
C ASP A 4 23.24 5.13 -9.06
N ASP A 5 22.75 4.33 -8.27
CA ASP A 5 22.00 3.24 -8.71
C ASP A 5 20.98 3.71 -9.69
N PRO A 6 21.06 3.34 -10.91
CA PRO A 6 20.09 3.77 -11.88
C PRO A 6 18.72 3.21 -11.61
N VAL A 7 18.63 2.18 -10.81
CA VAL A 7 17.34 1.63 -10.48
C VAL A 7 16.89 2.25 -9.19
N ALA A 8 16.06 3.25 -9.27
CA ALA A 8 15.53 3.88 -8.09
C ALA A 8 14.74 2.90 -7.29
N ARG A 9 14.80 3.02 -5.98
CA ARG A 9 14.00 2.20 -5.12
C ARG A 9 12.57 2.66 -5.17
N HIS A 10 11.66 1.73 -5.17
CA HIS A 10 10.25 2.05 -5.02
C HIS A 10 9.97 2.47 -3.58
N ARG A 11 9.00 3.31 -3.41
CA ARG A 11 8.58 3.77 -2.09
C ARG A 11 7.22 3.19 -1.77
N VAL A 12 7.12 2.48 -0.66
CA VAL A 12 5.87 1.81 -0.28
C VAL A 12 5.49 2.26 1.12
N LEU A 13 4.22 2.60 1.32
CA LEU A 13 3.70 2.96 2.62
C LEU A 13 2.96 1.77 3.19
N ILE A 14 3.27 1.40 4.43
CA ILE A 14 2.62 0.29 5.11
C ILE A 14 1.85 0.83 6.30
N VAL A 15 0.54 0.64 6.28
CA VAL A 15 -0.37 1.19 7.29
C VAL A 15 -1.01 0.05 8.07
N ASP A 16 -0.68 -0.05 9.34
CA ASP A 16 -1.21 -1.09 10.22
C ASP A 16 -0.96 -0.62 11.64
N ASP A 17 -1.94 -0.74 12.52
CA ASP A 17 -1.77 -0.23 13.88
C ASP A 17 -0.96 -1.16 14.77
N GLU A 18 -0.60 -2.35 14.29
CA GLU A 18 0.19 -3.29 15.04
C GLU A 18 1.64 -3.20 14.59
N GLU A 19 2.50 -2.77 15.50
CA GLU A 19 3.90 -2.53 15.15
C GLU A 19 4.59 -3.77 14.62
N SER A 20 4.36 -4.91 15.26
CA SER A 20 5.04 -6.14 14.83
C SER A 20 4.64 -6.51 13.40
N THR A 21 3.38 -6.30 13.04
CA THR A 21 2.91 -6.59 11.69
C THR A 21 3.55 -5.62 10.69
N ARG A 22 3.60 -4.32 11.02
CA ARG A 22 4.24 -3.36 10.13
C ARG A 22 5.69 -3.74 9.85
N LEU A 23 6.42 -4.08 10.90
CA LEU A 23 7.83 -4.42 10.75
C LEU A 23 8.02 -5.70 9.96
N LEU A 24 7.17 -6.67 10.20
CA LEU A 24 7.24 -7.94 9.47
C LEU A 24 6.99 -7.72 7.98
N LEU A 25 5.96 -6.94 7.65
CA LEU A 25 5.64 -6.67 6.24
C LEU A 25 6.78 -5.90 5.58
N ALA A 26 7.32 -4.90 6.26
CA ALA A 26 8.40 -4.11 5.71
C ALA A 26 9.62 -4.98 5.42
N ARG A 27 9.96 -5.83 6.38
CA ARG A 27 11.11 -6.70 6.22
C ARG A 27 10.92 -7.72 5.10
N THR A 28 9.72 -8.30 5.05
CA THR A 28 9.41 -9.28 4.03
C THR A 28 9.53 -8.68 2.64
N LEU A 29 8.95 -7.51 2.44
CA LEU A 29 8.96 -6.90 1.12
C LEU A 29 10.32 -6.36 0.74
N SER A 30 11.04 -5.74 1.70
CA SER A 30 12.35 -5.17 1.40
C SER A 30 13.37 -6.23 1.08
N LYS A 31 13.17 -7.44 1.58
CA LYS A 31 14.09 -8.51 1.33
C LYS A 31 14.01 -9.00 -0.12
N GLU A 32 12.81 -9.00 -0.68
CA GLU A 32 12.58 -9.57 -2.00
C GLU A 32 12.50 -8.51 -3.09
N LEU A 33 12.17 -7.29 -2.73
CA LEU A 33 11.94 -6.24 -3.70
C LEU A 33 12.80 -5.03 -3.36
N LYS A 34 13.19 -4.29 -4.35
CA LYS A 34 13.99 -3.08 -4.11
C LYS A 34 13.05 -1.96 -3.75
N LEU A 35 12.78 -1.81 -2.47
CA LEU A 35 11.89 -0.77 -2.05
C LEU A 35 12.28 -0.21 -0.68
N GLU A 36 11.80 0.98 -0.44
CA GLU A 36 11.90 1.65 0.84
C GLU A 36 10.53 1.64 1.46
N ALA A 37 10.40 1.13 2.66
CA ALA A 37 9.12 1.09 3.34
C ALA A 37 9.02 2.23 4.33
N GLN A 38 7.93 2.98 4.28
CA GLN A 38 7.58 3.93 5.32
C GLN A 38 6.39 3.36 6.06
N LEU A 39 6.34 3.61 7.37
CA LEU A 39 5.38 2.93 8.24
C LEU A 39 4.46 3.94 8.89
N ALA A 40 3.18 3.62 8.98
CA ALA A 40 2.20 4.44 9.66
C ALA A 40 1.37 3.55 10.57
N GLY A 41 1.26 3.95 11.83
CA GLY A 41 0.52 3.17 12.82
C GLY A 41 -0.84 3.74 13.16
N THR A 42 -1.20 4.90 12.61
CA THR A 42 -2.51 5.51 12.86
C THR A 42 -3.05 6.05 11.55
N CYS A 43 -4.35 6.26 11.52
CA CYS A 43 -4.98 6.85 10.35
C CYS A 43 -4.44 8.25 10.07
N GLU A 44 -4.26 9.04 11.12
CA GLU A 44 -3.74 10.41 10.97
C GLU A 44 -2.35 10.42 10.39
N GLN A 45 -1.50 9.51 10.86
CA GLN A 45 -0.15 9.44 10.35
C GLN A 45 -0.14 9.00 8.89
N ALA A 46 -0.98 8.02 8.55
CA ALA A 46 -1.08 7.54 7.19
C ALA A 46 -1.51 8.67 6.24
N LEU A 47 -2.52 9.44 6.64
CA LEU A 47 -3.01 10.51 5.80
C LEU A 47 -1.98 11.62 5.66
N ARG A 48 -1.28 11.96 6.75
CA ARG A 48 -0.25 12.97 6.68
C ARG A 48 0.84 12.58 5.70
N LEU A 49 1.26 11.32 5.76
CA LEU A 49 2.29 10.86 4.83
C LEU A 49 1.78 10.84 3.40
N ALA A 50 0.55 10.37 3.21
CA ALA A 50 -0.01 10.29 1.86
C ALA A 50 -0.26 11.66 1.25
N GLU A 51 -0.50 12.66 2.07
CA GLU A 51 -0.70 14.03 1.58
C GLU A 51 0.60 14.70 1.20
N ASN A 52 1.70 14.27 1.80
CA ASN A 52 2.98 14.93 1.60
C ASN A 52 3.94 14.21 0.68
N TYR A 53 3.71 12.93 0.43
CA TYR A 53 4.63 12.14 -0.37
C TYR A 53 3.87 11.25 -1.33
N ALA A 54 4.45 11.02 -2.51
CA ALA A 54 3.89 10.09 -3.47
C ALA A 54 4.52 8.72 -3.26
N TYR A 55 3.71 7.68 -3.29
CA TYR A 55 4.15 6.31 -3.10
C TYR A 55 3.89 5.50 -4.36
N ASP A 56 4.64 4.41 -4.51
CA ASP A 56 4.43 3.49 -5.62
C ASP A 56 3.39 2.43 -5.30
N ALA A 57 3.20 2.16 -4.03
CA ALA A 57 2.14 1.26 -3.56
C ALA A 57 1.88 1.55 -2.09
N ILE A 58 0.68 1.23 -1.62
CA ILE A 58 0.30 1.39 -0.23
C ILE A 58 -0.34 0.10 0.24
N LEU A 59 0.17 -0.47 1.35
CA LEU A 59 -0.46 -1.59 2.02
C LEU A 59 -1.29 -1.03 3.17
N LEU A 60 -2.52 -1.46 3.30
CA LEU A 60 -3.46 -0.82 4.21
C LEU A 60 -4.30 -1.83 4.96
N ASP A 61 -4.24 -1.78 6.29
CA ASP A 61 -5.12 -2.58 7.13
C ASP A 61 -6.45 -1.84 7.30
N LEU A 62 -7.53 -2.59 7.32
CA LEU A 62 -8.85 -2.00 7.51
C LEU A 62 -9.20 -1.75 8.95
N LEU A 63 -8.72 -2.60 9.86
CA LEU A 63 -9.11 -2.50 11.27
C LEU A 63 -8.16 -1.59 12.02
N MET A 64 -8.46 -0.32 12.00
CA MET A 64 -7.67 0.67 12.72
C MET A 64 -8.61 1.64 13.42
N PRO A 65 -8.22 2.14 14.61
CA PRO A 65 -9.05 3.11 15.30
C PRO A 65 -9.22 4.39 14.49
N GLY A 66 -10.33 5.07 14.70
CA GLY A 66 -10.62 6.31 14.01
C GLY A 66 -11.46 6.05 12.78
N ILE A 67 -11.11 6.69 11.67
CA ILE A 67 -11.91 6.53 10.45
C ILE A 67 -11.73 5.16 9.81
N GLY A 68 -10.76 4.38 10.29
CA GLY A 68 -10.54 3.04 9.77
C GLY A 68 -9.86 3.05 8.43
N GLY A 69 -9.44 1.85 7.98
CA GLY A 69 -8.73 1.73 6.73
C GLY A 69 -9.55 2.14 5.52
N LEU A 70 -10.83 1.81 5.52
CA LEU A 70 -11.68 2.21 4.40
C LEU A 70 -11.76 3.74 4.32
N GLY A 71 -11.87 4.41 5.46
CA GLY A 71 -11.86 5.87 5.48
C GLY A 71 -10.55 6.44 4.95
N VAL A 72 -9.43 5.82 5.33
CA VAL A 72 -8.14 6.24 4.83
C VAL A 72 -8.08 6.08 3.31
N LEU A 73 -8.55 4.95 2.81
CA LEU A 73 -8.56 4.71 1.37
C LEU A 73 -9.38 5.78 0.64
N GLN A 74 -10.55 6.09 1.17
CA GLN A 74 -11.39 7.10 0.54
C GLN A 74 -10.72 8.45 0.50
N GLU A 75 -10.04 8.83 1.60
CA GLU A 75 -9.34 10.10 1.63
C GLU A 75 -8.16 10.12 0.67
N ILE A 76 -7.42 9.02 0.60
CA ILE A 76 -6.30 8.94 -0.32
C ILE A 76 -6.76 9.14 -1.75
N ARG A 77 -7.89 8.54 -2.11
CA ARG A 77 -8.38 8.62 -3.48
C ARG A 77 -8.92 10.00 -3.83
N SER A 78 -9.33 10.78 -2.83
CA SER A 78 -10.04 12.01 -3.13
C SER A 78 -9.16 13.21 -3.41
N SER A 79 -8.02 13.35 -2.72
CA SER A 79 -7.31 14.61 -2.89
C SER A 79 -5.85 14.56 -2.50
N THR A 80 -5.16 13.47 -2.71
CA THR A 80 -3.75 13.40 -2.35
C THR A 80 -2.92 13.10 -3.58
N PRO A 81 -1.60 13.25 -3.47
CA PRO A 81 -0.72 12.81 -4.56
C PRO A 81 -0.86 11.34 -4.88
N ASN A 82 -1.52 10.59 -3.99
CA ASN A 82 -1.65 9.14 -4.15
C ASN A 82 -3.03 8.73 -4.66
N ALA A 83 -3.76 9.64 -5.29
CA ALA A 83 -5.11 9.33 -5.75
C ALA A 83 -5.16 8.13 -6.69
N ALA A 84 -4.09 7.86 -7.42
CA ALA A 84 -4.03 6.72 -8.34
C ALA A 84 -3.03 5.65 -7.91
N THR A 85 -2.42 5.80 -6.74
CA THR A 85 -1.45 4.83 -6.26
C THR A 85 -2.13 3.50 -5.94
N PRO A 86 -1.55 2.36 -6.33
CA PRO A 86 -2.15 1.07 -5.98
C PRO A 86 -2.25 0.90 -4.47
N VAL A 87 -3.43 0.49 -4.00
CA VAL A 87 -3.64 0.19 -2.59
C VAL A 87 -3.96 -1.28 -2.47
N ILE A 88 -3.19 -1.97 -1.65
CA ILE A 88 -3.34 -3.39 -1.38
C ILE A 88 -3.82 -3.52 0.05
N VAL A 89 -5.04 -3.99 0.24
CA VAL A 89 -5.60 -4.16 1.57
C VAL A 89 -5.10 -5.46 2.17
N VAL A 90 -4.62 -5.40 3.42
CA VAL A 90 -4.12 -6.56 4.14
C VAL A 90 -4.81 -6.58 5.48
N SER A 91 -5.78 -7.47 5.67
CA SER A 91 -6.64 -7.40 6.84
C SER A 91 -7.20 -8.76 7.24
N VAL A 92 -7.62 -8.87 8.51
CA VAL A 92 -8.31 -10.09 8.97
C VAL A 92 -9.77 -10.09 8.53
N VAL A 93 -10.28 -8.96 8.05
CA VAL A 93 -11.66 -8.87 7.61
C VAL A 93 -11.84 -9.71 6.35
N THR A 94 -12.86 -10.58 6.34
CA THR A 94 -13.06 -11.47 5.21
C THR A 94 -14.47 -11.41 4.64
N ASP A 95 -15.37 -10.63 5.23
CA ASP A 95 -16.75 -10.63 4.76
C ASP A 95 -16.85 -9.98 3.39
N LYS A 96 -17.68 -10.57 2.57
CA LYS A 96 -17.80 -10.18 1.18
C LYS A 96 -18.21 -8.73 1.02
N GLU A 97 -19.10 -8.26 1.86
CA GLU A 97 -19.58 -6.89 1.76
C GLU A 97 -18.46 -5.89 1.94
N THR A 98 -17.60 -6.08 2.94
CA THR A 98 -16.49 -5.19 3.19
C THR A 98 -15.49 -5.22 2.05
N VAL A 99 -15.20 -6.42 1.53
CA VAL A 99 -14.28 -6.56 0.41
C VAL A 99 -14.81 -5.79 -0.81
N GLU A 100 -16.12 -5.92 -1.07
CA GLU A 100 -16.71 -5.22 -2.20
C GLU A 100 -16.68 -3.71 -2.02
N ARG A 101 -16.88 -3.25 -0.79
CA ARG A 101 -16.80 -1.82 -0.52
C ARG A 101 -15.39 -1.28 -0.72
N CYS A 102 -14.39 -2.08 -0.37
CA CYS A 102 -13.01 -1.67 -0.60
C CYS A 102 -12.71 -1.59 -2.10
N LYS A 103 -13.20 -2.55 -2.86
CA LYS A 103 -13.02 -2.52 -4.31
C LYS A 103 -13.70 -1.29 -4.90
N ALA A 104 -14.93 -1.01 -4.45
CA ALA A 104 -15.65 0.15 -4.94
C ALA A 104 -14.94 1.44 -4.58
N ALA A 105 -14.24 1.46 -3.46
CA ALA A 105 -13.50 2.63 -3.04
C ALA A 105 -12.13 2.74 -3.72
N GLY A 106 -11.76 1.76 -4.54
CA GLY A 106 -10.55 1.86 -5.32
C GLY A 106 -9.38 1.01 -4.87
N ALA A 107 -9.62 0.00 -4.02
CA ALA A 107 -8.55 -0.94 -3.65
C ALA A 107 -8.20 -1.80 -4.85
N ASN A 108 -6.92 -2.06 -5.03
CA ASN A 108 -6.43 -2.80 -6.17
C ASN A 108 -6.25 -4.28 -5.89
N ALA A 109 -6.10 -4.66 -4.63
CA ALA A 109 -5.94 -6.06 -4.25
C ALA A 109 -6.33 -6.21 -2.79
N PHE A 110 -6.58 -7.44 -2.38
CA PHE A 110 -7.02 -7.73 -1.02
C PHE A 110 -6.36 -9.04 -0.58
N HIS A 111 -5.65 -8.99 0.54
CA HIS A 111 -5.04 -10.17 1.13
C HIS A 111 -5.53 -10.35 2.56
N HIS A 112 -5.87 -11.58 2.91
CA HIS A 112 -6.31 -11.89 4.27
C HIS A 112 -5.11 -12.18 5.15
N LYS A 113 -5.19 -11.80 6.41
CA LYS A 113 -4.21 -12.19 7.39
C LYS A 113 -4.58 -13.54 7.96
N PRO A 114 -3.62 -14.38 8.25
CA PRO A 114 -2.18 -14.21 8.05
C PRO A 114 -1.83 -14.26 6.57
N VAL A 115 -0.97 -13.32 6.14
CA VAL A 115 -0.67 -13.23 4.72
C VAL A 115 0.18 -14.39 4.27
N ARG A 116 -0.02 -14.78 3.03
CA ARG A 116 0.86 -15.73 2.39
C ARG A 116 1.96 -14.92 1.75
N ARG A 117 3.15 -15.10 2.27
CA ARG A 117 4.28 -14.29 1.90
C ARG A 117 4.52 -14.22 0.40
N ALA A 118 4.57 -15.38 -0.25
CA ALA A 118 4.84 -15.42 -1.68
C ALA A 118 3.75 -14.71 -2.48
N GLU A 119 2.50 -14.86 -2.07
CA GLU A 119 1.39 -14.22 -2.77
C GLU A 119 1.44 -12.71 -2.61
N LEU A 120 1.75 -12.24 -1.41
CA LEU A 120 1.84 -10.80 -1.18
C LEU A 120 2.98 -10.20 -1.99
N ILE A 121 4.13 -10.83 -1.99
CA ILE A 121 5.28 -10.37 -2.76
C ILE A 121 4.91 -10.27 -4.23
N GLU A 122 4.22 -11.28 -4.75
CA GLU A 122 3.83 -11.29 -6.15
C GLU A 122 2.85 -10.16 -6.47
N THR A 123 1.89 -9.92 -5.57
CA THR A 123 0.94 -8.84 -5.76
C THR A 123 1.64 -7.48 -5.79
N VAL A 124 2.53 -7.25 -4.84
CA VAL A 124 3.25 -5.99 -4.78
C VAL A 124 4.13 -5.83 -6.01
N ARG A 125 4.84 -6.91 -6.39
CA ARG A 125 5.70 -6.86 -7.57
C ARG A 125 4.90 -6.50 -8.82
N ALA A 126 3.73 -7.10 -8.98
CA ALA A 126 2.91 -6.85 -10.14
C ALA A 126 2.42 -5.40 -10.18
N GLN A 127 2.02 -4.87 -9.03
CA GLN A 127 1.56 -3.49 -8.98
C GLN A 127 2.70 -2.51 -9.26
N LEU A 128 3.89 -2.77 -8.74
CA LEU A 128 5.02 -1.90 -9.00
C LEU A 128 5.44 -1.95 -10.46
N ALA A 129 5.37 -3.12 -11.07
CA ALA A 129 5.72 -3.27 -12.48
C ALA A 129 4.72 -2.53 -13.37
N ALA A 130 3.44 -2.63 -13.06
CA ALA A 130 2.41 -1.95 -13.83
C ALA A 130 2.59 -0.44 -13.74
N ARG A 131 2.97 0.03 -12.57
CA ARG A 131 3.17 1.45 -12.33
C ARG A 131 4.33 2.02 -13.16
N ARG A 132 5.36 1.20 -13.37
CA ARG A 132 6.54 1.65 -14.08
C ARG A 132 6.34 1.75 -15.57
N LYS A 133 5.35 1.07 -16.12
CA LYS A 133 5.15 1.11 -17.54
C LYS A 133 4.69 2.48 -17.96
N PRO A 134 5.27 3.03 -19.04
CA PRO A 134 4.79 4.30 -19.51
C PRO A 134 3.38 4.15 -20.02
N LYS A 135 2.60 5.17 -19.82
CA LYS A 135 1.25 5.14 -20.30
C LYS A 135 1.23 5.37 -21.78
N PRO A 136 0.55 4.54 -22.52
CA PRO A 136 0.44 4.75 -23.96
C PRO A 136 -0.33 6.00 -24.16
N SER A 137 0.01 6.76 -25.00
CA SER A 137 -0.68 7.91 -25.41
C SER A 137 -0.97 8.83 -24.36
N SER A 138 -0.17 8.95 -23.49
CA SER A 138 -0.48 9.90 -22.59
C SER A 138 -0.50 11.18 -23.22
N ARG A 139 -0.47 11.24 -24.11
CA ARG A 139 -0.66 12.39 -24.68
C ARG A 139 -1.31 12.44 -25.48
#